data_70817a9b20914ab79effe10946dde82f
#
_entry.id   70817a9b20914ab79effe10946dde82f
#
_cell.length_a   1.000
_cell.length_b   1.000
_cell.length_c   1.000
_cell.angle_alpha   90.00
_cell.angle_beta   90.00
_cell.angle_gamma   90.00
#
_symmetry.space_group_name_H-M   'P 1'
#
loop_
_entity.id
_entity.type
_entity.pdbx_description
1 polymer ?
#
loop_
_entity_poly.entity_id
_entity_poly.type
_entity_poly.pdbx_seq_one_letter_code
_entity_poly.pdbx_strand_id
1 'polypeptide(L)'
;MNTDKRAAAAPQEVSTLEEYEGLNFTQVLDAQAKKYPDKVFITDGNQSLTFREFSDATDHLAAALRKKGLQSGEPCGLLFQNSIRYMLLQFAILKTGAVMIPLNTRYRAHELNFMLGFSSARFLFMIDAFLKADFVAIMEEVLPGLPDLKNIFVDGGTLPKSMTDIEELFRYRASWEEIETLKAQAVPDAAPASILFTSGTTSQPKAVVGSHHGRVWTGIRNAERMKLTEEDVLLNPLPFCHEFGGFTIPSHAILCGCKMVIMDVFNAQRALQLVDEHRVSVLYGVPTMFAYMLDSPDFRKYDISSLRTGYMSGATCPLELVKAVQGDMGCNVSVAYGLSEIPCSTISEYDDLPEVKATTIGKPVRGAEARIVDENRKPLPVGTPGEIALRGGNLMIGYYMNPELTAKVVDKDGFIYTSDIGMMDEKGYLHFLGRKTDLIIGGGYNIYPLEVEEVLYSLSYVEQAAVVGLPQEGKDDVIVACLVLREGMTATHEEVIDYCKGRLANYKVPRRVEFMKELPTTLATNKVKKLELVKILKEAQ
;
A
#
# COMPACT_ATOMS: atom_id res chain seq x y z
N MET A 1 -41.97 9.84 10.94
CA MET A 1 -42.52 8.87 9.99
C MET A 1 -42.29 9.40 8.59
N ASN A 2 -41.23 8.98 7.97
CA ASN A 2 -41.11 8.91 6.51
C ASN A 2 -39.96 7.96 6.23
N THR A 3 -40.33 6.69 6.11
CA THR A 3 -39.46 5.61 5.68
C THR A 3 -39.49 5.59 4.16
N ASP A 4 -38.69 6.39 3.50
CA ASP A 4 -38.49 6.23 2.06
C ASP A 4 -37.53 5.07 1.81
N LYS A 5 -38.11 3.99 1.35
CA LYS A 5 -37.43 2.80 0.87
C LYS A 5 -36.61 3.18 -0.36
N ARG A 6 -35.29 3.27 -0.19
CA ARG A 6 -34.37 3.20 -1.33
C ARG A 6 -34.50 1.80 -1.93
N ALA A 7 -35.13 1.71 -3.10
CA ALA A 7 -35.12 0.50 -3.91
C ALA A 7 -33.67 0.17 -4.24
N ALA A 8 -33.19 -0.96 -3.73
CA ALA A 8 -31.93 -1.53 -4.17
C ALA A 8 -32.03 -1.75 -5.68
N ALA A 9 -31.19 -1.09 -6.44
CA ALA A 9 -31.01 -1.40 -7.86
C ALA A 9 -30.70 -2.90 -7.98
N ALA A 10 -31.38 -3.56 -8.93
CA ALA A 10 -31.12 -4.97 -9.23
C ALA A 10 -29.60 -5.16 -9.47
N PRO A 11 -29.03 -6.32 -9.08
CA PRO A 11 -27.63 -6.60 -9.34
C PRO A 11 -27.43 -6.52 -10.85
N GLN A 12 -26.72 -5.48 -11.32
CA GLN A 12 -26.17 -5.46 -12.67
C GLN A 12 -25.26 -6.68 -12.78
N GLU A 13 -25.36 -7.41 -13.90
CA GLU A 13 -24.43 -8.48 -14.23
C GLU A 13 -23.02 -7.90 -14.05
N VAL A 14 -22.27 -8.48 -13.12
CA VAL A 14 -20.85 -8.16 -12.94
C VAL A 14 -20.20 -8.48 -14.28
N SER A 15 -19.85 -7.45 -15.05
CA SER A 15 -19.07 -7.65 -16.28
C SER A 15 -17.85 -8.45 -15.89
N THR A 16 -17.64 -9.58 -16.51
CA THR A 16 -16.55 -10.47 -16.15
C THR A 16 -15.26 -9.76 -16.54
N LEU A 17 -14.57 -9.15 -15.54
CA LEU A 17 -13.25 -8.53 -15.74
C LEU A 17 -12.20 -9.57 -16.22
N GLU A 18 -12.63 -10.83 -16.35
CA GLU A 18 -11.85 -11.95 -16.91
C GLU A 18 -11.38 -11.69 -18.34
N GLU A 19 -12.07 -10.87 -19.11
CA GLU A 19 -11.65 -10.46 -20.45
C GLU A 19 -10.26 -9.80 -20.49
N TYR A 20 -9.79 -9.27 -19.34
CA TYR A 20 -8.48 -8.64 -19.18
C TYR A 20 -7.40 -9.59 -18.68
N GLU A 21 -7.73 -10.84 -18.32
CA GLU A 21 -6.72 -11.84 -17.96
C GLU A 21 -5.81 -12.13 -19.16
N GLY A 22 -4.49 -12.19 -18.90
CA GLY A 22 -3.49 -12.37 -19.96
C GLY A 22 -3.06 -11.08 -20.67
N LEU A 23 -3.73 -9.95 -20.38
CA LEU A 23 -3.24 -8.63 -20.79
C LEU A 23 -2.22 -8.09 -19.79
N ASN A 24 -1.25 -7.34 -20.27
CA ASN A 24 -0.41 -6.55 -19.39
C ASN A 24 -1.14 -5.28 -18.93
N PHE A 25 -0.64 -4.66 -17.87
CA PHE A 25 -1.31 -3.53 -17.23
C PHE A 25 -1.54 -2.33 -18.17
N THR A 26 -0.66 -2.11 -19.15
CA THR A 26 -0.81 -1.01 -20.13
C THR A 26 -1.79 -1.36 -21.25
N GLN A 27 -1.89 -2.63 -21.64
CA GLN A 27 -2.88 -3.10 -22.60
C GLN A 27 -4.31 -2.97 -22.07
N VAL A 28 -4.50 -3.15 -20.75
CA VAL A 28 -5.81 -2.89 -20.11
C VAL A 28 -6.19 -1.42 -20.23
N LEU A 29 -5.23 -0.49 -20.01
CA LEU A 29 -5.46 0.95 -20.24
C LEU A 29 -5.89 1.24 -21.68
N ASP A 30 -5.18 0.66 -22.66
CA ASP A 30 -5.48 0.86 -24.08
C ASP A 30 -6.86 0.29 -24.47
N ALA A 31 -7.26 -0.84 -23.87
CA ALA A 31 -8.60 -1.42 -24.05
C ALA A 31 -9.68 -0.49 -23.46
N GLN A 32 -9.46 0.08 -22.30
CA GLN A 32 -10.39 1.02 -21.68
C GLN A 32 -10.47 2.36 -22.44
N ALA A 33 -9.35 2.85 -22.97
CA ALA A 33 -9.33 4.04 -23.82
C ALA A 33 -10.17 3.88 -25.11
N LYS A 34 -10.27 2.64 -25.62
CA LYS A 34 -11.18 2.30 -26.74
C LYS A 34 -12.63 2.19 -26.29
N LYS A 35 -12.89 1.60 -25.10
CA LYS A 35 -14.23 1.35 -24.56
C LYS A 35 -14.88 2.62 -24.04
N TYR A 36 -14.14 3.48 -23.35
CA TYR A 36 -14.62 4.70 -22.69
C TYR A 36 -13.78 5.94 -23.06
N PRO A 37 -13.63 6.27 -24.36
CA PRO A 37 -12.64 7.26 -24.81
C PRO A 37 -12.81 8.64 -24.18
N ASP A 38 -14.04 9.10 -24.02
CA ASP A 38 -14.36 10.46 -23.58
C ASP A 38 -14.67 10.55 -22.09
N LYS A 39 -14.62 9.40 -21.36
CA LYS A 39 -14.81 9.37 -19.92
C LYS A 39 -13.56 9.84 -19.21
N VAL A 40 -13.74 10.70 -18.19
CA VAL A 40 -12.63 11.15 -17.35
C VAL A 40 -12.07 9.96 -16.59
N PHE A 41 -10.79 9.67 -16.79
CA PHE A 41 -10.06 8.63 -16.06
C PHE A 41 -9.44 9.18 -14.77
N ILE A 42 -8.77 10.33 -14.85
CA ILE A 42 -7.95 10.83 -13.75
C ILE A 42 -8.08 12.33 -13.58
N THR A 43 -8.10 12.79 -12.33
CA THR A 43 -8.09 14.22 -11.99
C THR A 43 -7.33 14.46 -10.69
N ASP A 44 -6.65 15.62 -10.58
CA ASP A 44 -6.03 16.12 -9.34
C ASP A 44 -6.79 17.32 -8.76
N GLY A 45 -7.96 17.62 -9.32
CA GLY A 45 -8.81 18.76 -8.94
C GLY A 45 -8.51 20.03 -9.75
N ASN A 46 -7.33 20.16 -10.38
CA ASN A 46 -6.96 21.30 -11.23
C ASN A 46 -7.08 20.95 -12.71
N GLN A 47 -6.70 19.76 -13.07
CA GLN A 47 -6.78 19.21 -14.42
C GLN A 47 -7.38 17.82 -14.41
N SER A 48 -7.89 17.40 -15.55
CA SER A 48 -8.45 16.08 -15.77
C SER A 48 -8.05 15.56 -17.13
N LEU A 49 -7.86 14.25 -17.24
CA LEU A 49 -7.65 13.58 -18.51
C LEU A 49 -8.67 12.47 -18.68
N THR A 50 -9.21 12.35 -19.89
CA THR A 50 -10.02 11.20 -20.29
C THR A 50 -9.15 9.96 -20.48
N PHE A 51 -9.76 8.78 -20.59
CA PHE A 51 -9.01 7.55 -20.89
C PHE A 51 -8.23 7.66 -22.20
N ARG A 52 -8.83 8.27 -23.25
CA ARG A 52 -8.16 8.50 -24.52
C ARG A 52 -6.97 9.44 -24.36
N GLU A 53 -7.18 10.63 -23.80
CA GLU A 53 -6.13 11.62 -23.61
C GLU A 53 -4.97 11.08 -22.79
N PHE A 54 -5.27 10.31 -21.75
CA PHE A 54 -4.25 9.69 -20.92
C PHE A 54 -3.47 8.60 -21.68
N SER A 55 -4.15 7.69 -22.39
CA SER A 55 -3.50 6.66 -23.21
C SER A 55 -2.64 7.26 -24.30
N ASP A 56 -3.15 8.26 -25.06
CA ASP A 56 -2.42 8.93 -26.12
C ASP A 56 -1.18 9.67 -25.57
N ALA A 57 -1.32 10.38 -24.46
CA ALA A 57 -0.20 11.06 -23.80
C ALA A 57 0.89 10.08 -23.37
N THR A 58 0.51 8.92 -22.84
CA THR A 58 1.48 7.89 -22.45
C THR A 58 2.14 7.22 -23.64
N ASP A 59 1.47 7.08 -24.79
CA ASP A 59 2.07 6.57 -26.02
C ASP A 59 3.16 7.52 -26.55
N HIS A 60 2.87 8.83 -26.64
CA HIS A 60 3.85 9.82 -27.04
C HIS A 60 5.05 9.87 -26.09
N LEU A 61 4.79 9.82 -24.79
CA LEU A 61 5.83 9.86 -23.78
C LEU A 61 6.69 8.59 -23.81
N ALA A 62 6.10 7.40 -23.99
CA ALA A 62 6.82 6.14 -24.12
C ALA A 62 7.73 6.14 -25.36
N ALA A 63 7.26 6.65 -26.48
CA ALA A 63 8.07 6.82 -27.69
C ALA A 63 9.24 7.79 -27.45
N ALA A 64 9.03 8.90 -26.72
CA ALA A 64 10.09 9.80 -26.31
C ALA A 64 11.15 9.10 -25.45
N LEU A 65 10.72 8.27 -24.48
CA LEU A 65 11.62 7.50 -23.63
C LEU A 65 12.46 6.51 -24.43
N ARG A 66 11.85 5.80 -25.38
CA ARG A 66 12.56 4.92 -26.31
C ARG A 66 13.61 5.65 -27.13
N LYS A 67 13.25 6.82 -27.65
CA LYS A 67 14.17 7.69 -28.39
C LYS A 67 15.35 8.17 -27.57
N LYS A 68 15.16 8.36 -26.26
CA LYS A 68 16.23 8.66 -25.29
C LYS A 68 17.06 7.43 -24.91
N GLY A 69 16.68 6.25 -25.40
CA GLY A 69 17.44 5.00 -25.25
C GLY A 69 17.02 4.14 -24.06
N LEU A 70 15.86 4.39 -23.44
CA LEU A 70 15.32 3.50 -22.42
C LEU A 70 14.91 2.16 -23.05
N GLN A 71 15.44 1.05 -22.56
CA GLN A 71 15.22 -0.29 -23.10
C GLN A 71 14.23 -1.10 -22.25
N SER A 72 13.66 -2.15 -22.83
CA SER A 72 12.85 -3.12 -22.10
C SER A 72 13.71 -3.86 -21.06
N GLY A 73 13.16 -4.08 -19.88
CA GLY A 73 13.84 -4.71 -18.75
C GLY A 73 14.81 -3.80 -17.97
N GLU A 74 15.08 -2.58 -18.44
CA GLU A 74 15.96 -1.65 -17.73
C GLU A 74 15.27 -1.05 -16.50
N PRO A 75 15.91 -1.07 -15.32
CA PRO A 75 15.41 -0.35 -14.15
C PRO A 75 15.53 1.17 -14.34
N CYS A 76 14.47 1.90 -13.96
CA CYS A 76 14.49 3.36 -13.96
C CYS A 76 13.74 3.94 -12.75
N GLY A 77 14.33 4.99 -12.15
CA GLY A 77 13.79 5.65 -10.96
C GLY A 77 12.67 6.64 -11.30
N LEU A 78 11.64 6.70 -10.45
CA LEU A 78 10.59 7.69 -10.50
C LEU A 78 10.40 8.32 -9.12
N LEU A 79 10.83 9.59 -8.96
CA LEU A 79 10.83 10.35 -7.71
C LEU A 79 9.92 11.57 -7.85
N PHE A 80 8.64 11.39 -7.65
CA PHE A 80 7.60 12.41 -7.74
C PHE A 80 6.61 12.32 -6.59
N GLN A 81 5.94 13.44 -6.27
CA GLN A 81 4.71 13.41 -5.49
C GLN A 81 3.56 12.83 -6.33
N ASN A 82 2.48 12.46 -5.64
CA ASN A 82 1.26 12.05 -6.33
C ASN A 82 0.79 13.15 -7.27
N SER A 83 0.64 12.84 -8.55
CA SER A 83 0.20 13.78 -9.58
C SER A 83 -0.20 13.03 -10.85
N ILE A 84 -0.89 13.72 -11.76
CA ILE A 84 -1.16 13.18 -13.10
C ILE A 84 0.17 12.92 -13.84
N ARG A 85 1.17 13.78 -13.67
CA ARG A 85 2.51 13.60 -14.29
C ARG A 85 3.19 12.31 -13.82
N TYR A 86 3.08 11.98 -12.52
CA TYR A 86 3.57 10.70 -12.00
C TYR A 86 2.93 9.53 -12.76
N MET A 87 1.61 9.52 -12.88
CA MET A 87 0.88 8.44 -13.54
C MET A 87 1.20 8.35 -15.05
N LEU A 88 1.34 9.49 -15.72
CA LEU A 88 1.78 9.52 -17.13
C LEU A 88 3.17 8.91 -17.30
N LEU A 89 4.13 9.28 -16.45
CA LEU A 89 5.48 8.69 -16.45
C LEU A 89 5.45 7.20 -16.13
N GLN A 90 4.72 6.79 -15.09
CA GLN A 90 4.56 5.38 -14.74
C GLN A 90 4.10 4.55 -15.94
N PHE A 91 2.99 4.95 -16.57
CA PHE A 91 2.44 4.19 -17.71
C PHE A 91 3.33 4.27 -18.95
N ALA A 92 3.98 5.40 -19.20
CA ALA A 92 4.95 5.51 -20.28
C ALA A 92 6.16 4.58 -20.07
N ILE A 93 6.72 4.51 -18.86
CA ILE A 93 7.79 3.59 -18.51
C ILE A 93 7.32 2.14 -18.74
N LEU A 94 6.15 1.78 -18.22
CA LEU A 94 5.58 0.44 -18.37
C LEU A 94 5.31 0.07 -19.84
N LYS A 95 4.85 1.01 -20.67
CA LYS A 95 4.67 0.80 -22.12
C LYS A 95 5.99 0.52 -22.86
N THR A 96 7.12 1.02 -22.36
CA THR A 96 8.43 0.65 -22.90
C THR A 96 8.91 -0.74 -22.48
N GLY A 97 8.25 -1.39 -21.52
CA GLY A 97 8.71 -2.61 -20.88
C GLY A 97 9.88 -2.41 -19.92
N ALA A 98 10.26 -1.17 -19.62
CA ALA A 98 11.23 -0.87 -18.57
C ALA A 98 10.63 -1.13 -17.18
N VAL A 99 11.49 -1.34 -16.18
CA VAL A 99 11.08 -1.70 -14.83
C VAL A 99 11.13 -0.47 -13.93
N MET A 100 9.99 -0.01 -13.45
CA MET A 100 9.90 1.19 -12.64
C MET A 100 10.39 0.94 -11.21
N ILE A 101 11.18 1.88 -10.69
CA ILE A 101 11.57 1.96 -9.28
C ILE A 101 10.87 3.18 -8.68
N PRO A 102 9.71 3.02 -8.03
CA PRO A 102 9.03 4.13 -7.39
C PRO A 102 9.80 4.54 -6.12
N LEU A 103 10.21 5.80 -6.07
CA LEU A 103 11.01 6.37 -4.99
C LEU A 103 10.15 7.32 -4.15
N ASN A 104 10.30 7.22 -2.83
CA ASN A 104 9.56 8.04 -1.89
C ASN A 104 10.19 9.44 -1.77
N THR A 105 9.38 10.49 -1.88
CA THR A 105 9.82 11.89 -1.72
C THR A 105 10.32 12.22 -0.30
N ARG A 106 10.19 11.30 0.65
CA ARG A 106 10.80 11.41 1.98
C ARG A 106 12.23 10.87 2.05
N TYR A 107 12.70 10.16 1.01
CA TYR A 107 14.08 9.67 0.95
C TYR A 107 15.09 10.82 0.85
N ARG A 108 16.30 10.56 1.31
CA ARG A 108 17.43 11.48 1.28
C ARG A 108 18.61 10.83 0.56
N ALA A 109 19.75 11.47 0.57
CA ALA A 109 20.96 11.06 -0.14
C ALA A 109 21.30 9.58 0.07
N HIS A 110 21.27 9.09 1.31
CA HIS A 110 21.62 7.71 1.63
C HIS A 110 20.72 6.68 0.95
N GLU A 111 19.40 6.84 1.09
CA GLU A 111 18.44 5.90 0.50
C GLU A 111 18.45 5.97 -1.02
N LEU A 112 18.48 7.17 -1.60
CA LEU A 112 18.51 7.35 -3.06
C LEU A 112 19.77 6.76 -3.68
N ASN A 113 20.94 7.01 -3.08
CA ASN A 113 22.20 6.42 -3.52
C ASN A 113 22.16 4.90 -3.49
N PHE A 114 21.64 4.32 -2.39
CA PHE A 114 21.51 2.87 -2.26
C PHE A 114 20.58 2.29 -3.32
N MET A 115 19.35 2.81 -3.45
CA MET A 115 18.34 2.21 -4.31
C MET A 115 18.69 2.31 -5.79
N LEU A 116 19.15 3.48 -6.23
CA LEU A 116 19.56 3.71 -7.62
C LEU A 116 20.83 2.94 -7.97
N GLY A 117 21.79 2.87 -7.06
CA GLY A 117 23.04 2.12 -7.24
C GLY A 117 22.80 0.61 -7.25
N PHE A 118 22.04 0.07 -6.28
CA PHE A 118 21.73 -1.35 -6.20
C PHE A 118 20.99 -1.86 -7.43
N SER A 119 20.10 -1.04 -7.99
CA SER A 119 19.34 -1.39 -9.19
C SER A 119 20.07 -1.11 -10.50
N SER A 120 21.25 -0.47 -10.47
CA SER A 120 21.98 0.03 -11.66
C SER A 120 21.06 0.85 -12.57
N ALA A 121 20.22 1.70 -11.99
CA ALA A 121 19.27 2.53 -12.73
C ALA A 121 20.02 3.48 -13.68
N ARG A 122 19.67 3.45 -14.98
CA ARG A 122 20.25 4.35 -16.00
C ARG A 122 19.46 5.62 -16.22
N PHE A 123 18.20 5.62 -15.83
CA PHE A 123 17.27 6.73 -15.94
C PHE A 123 16.68 7.08 -14.58
N LEU A 124 16.53 8.38 -14.34
CA LEU A 124 15.78 8.92 -13.21
C LEU A 124 14.86 10.04 -13.71
N PHE A 125 13.59 9.94 -13.37
CA PHE A 125 12.59 11.00 -13.55
C PHE A 125 12.26 11.54 -12.16
N MET A 126 12.39 12.85 -11.96
CA MET A 126 12.18 13.43 -10.64
C MET A 126 11.64 14.84 -10.70
N ILE A 127 11.07 15.29 -9.58
CA ILE A 127 10.80 16.71 -9.33
C ILE A 127 12.07 17.39 -8.78
N ASP A 128 12.16 18.70 -8.95
CA ASP A 128 13.26 19.51 -8.44
C ASP A 128 13.26 19.58 -6.90
N ALA A 129 12.10 19.81 -6.30
CA ALA A 129 11.92 19.93 -4.86
C ALA A 129 10.52 19.51 -4.42
N PHE A 130 10.39 19.03 -3.18
CA PHE A 130 9.09 18.76 -2.56
C PHE A 130 9.17 18.89 -1.04
N LEU A 131 8.19 19.57 -0.44
CA LEU A 131 8.19 19.94 0.99
C LEU A 131 9.49 20.70 1.34
N LYS A 132 10.38 20.10 2.13
CA LYS A 132 11.66 20.69 2.55
C LYS A 132 12.88 20.05 1.87
N ALA A 133 12.67 19.18 0.88
CA ALA A 133 13.74 18.50 0.18
C ALA A 133 14.02 19.17 -1.17
N ASP A 134 15.28 19.51 -1.42
CA ASP A 134 15.83 19.90 -2.71
C ASP A 134 16.49 18.65 -3.33
N PHE A 135 15.77 18.03 -4.29
CA PHE A 135 16.24 16.81 -4.92
C PHE A 135 17.33 17.04 -5.95
N VAL A 136 17.40 18.25 -6.51
CA VAL A 136 18.52 18.62 -7.40
C VAL A 136 19.81 18.60 -6.61
N ALA A 137 19.86 19.29 -5.47
CA ALA A 137 21.06 19.32 -4.61
C ALA A 137 21.40 17.90 -4.07
N ILE A 138 20.42 17.12 -3.65
CA ILE A 138 20.64 15.74 -3.19
C ILE A 138 21.24 14.89 -4.31
N MET A 139 20.74 15.00 -5.53
CA MET A 139 21.26 14.21 -6.64
C MET A 139 22.65 14.66 -7.09
N GLU A 140 22.98 15.95 -7.04
CA GLU A 140 24.35 16.41 -7.28
C GLU A 140 25.34 15.82 -6.26
N GLU A 141 24.92 15.67 -5.00
CA GLU A 141 25.73 15.03 -3.94
C GLU A 141 25.99 13.55 -4.23
N VAL A 142 24.96 12.77 -4.63
CA VAL A 142 25.06 11.31 -4.77
C VAL A 142 25.50 10.84 -6.15
N LEU A 143 25.35 11.66 -7.18
CA LEU A 143 25.66 11.31 -8.57
C LEU A 143 27.09 10.77 -8.80
N PRO A 144 28.14 11.25 -8.12
CA PRO A 144 29.48 10.66 -8.24
C PRO A 144 29.55 9.18 -7.83
N GLY A 145 28.65 8.72 -6.96
CA GLY A 145 28.53 7.32 -6.53
C GLY A 145 27.63 6.45 -7.43
N LEU A 146 27.01 7.02 -8.47
CA LEU A 146 26.04 6.37 -9.35
C LEU A 146 26.54 6.34 -10.81
N PRO A 147 27.57 5.55 -11.13
CA PRO A 147 28.21 5.57 -12.45
C PRO A 147 27.29 5.13 -13.60
N ASP A 148 26.24 4.34 -13.31
CA ASP A 148 25.30 3.87 -14.31
C ASP A 148 24.20 4.90 -14.63
N LEU A 149 23.90 5.82 -13.71
CA LEU A 149 22.85 6.83 -13.88
C LEU A 149 23.30 7.92 -14.86
N LYS A 150 22.78 7.89 -16.10
CA LYS A 150 23.21 8.77 -17.20
C LYS A 150 22.15 9.79 -17.62
N ASN A 151 20.87 9.49 -17.38
CA ASN A 151 19.76 10.28 -17.87
C ASN A 151 18.89 10.72 -16.70
N ILE A 152 18.98 11.98 -16.31
CA ILE A 152 18.19 12.56 -15.23
C ILE A 152 17.27 13.62 -15.83
N PHE A 153 15.95 13.38 -15.76
CA PHE A 153 14.92 14.30 -16.21
C PHE A 153 14.22 14.90 -15.01
N VAL A 154 14.18 16.22 -14.95
CA VAL A 154 13.68 16.96 -13.79
C VAL A 154 12.50 17.83 -14.16
N ASP A 155 11.43 17.78 -13.39
CA ASP A 155 10.27 18.65 -13.47
C ASP A 155 10.51 19.85 -12.54
N GLY A 156 10.78 21.02 -13.13
CA GLY A 156 10.95 22.30 -12.43
C GLY A 156 12.33 22.93 -12.55
N GLY A 157 12.43 24.11 -12.03
CA GLY A 157 13.61 24.87 -11.65
C GLY A 157 14.68 25.19 -12.68
N THR A 158 15.77 25.78 -12.17
CA THR A 158 17.01 25.97 -12.93
C THR A 158 17.89 24.74 -12.74
N LEU A 159 18.22 24.07 -13.83
CA LEU A 159 18.88 22.76 -13.78
C LEU A 159 20.40 22.86 -14.05
N PRO A 160 21.21 22.05 -13.36
CA PRO A 160 22.61 21.87 -13.69
C PRO A 160 22.76 21.14 -15.04
N LYS A 161 23.92 21.25 -15.67
CA LYS A 161 24.19 20.64 -17.00
C LYS A 161 24.08 19.11 -17.02
N SER A 162 24.17 18.49 -15.87
CA SER A 162 24.03 17.02 -15.67
C SER A 162 22.58 16.54 -15.74
N MET A 163 21.62 17.46 -15.76
CA MET A 163 20.19 17.17 -15.72
C MET A 163 19.46 17.84 -16.89
N THR A 164 18.36 17.25 -17.30
CA THR A 164 17.55 17.68 -18.45
C THR A 164 16.15 18.08 -17.99
N ASP A 165 15.62 19.15 -18.56
CA ASP A 165 14.22 19.54 -18.34
C ASP A 165 13.28 18.45 -18.88
N ILE A 166 12.42 17.92 -18.01
CA ILE A 166 11.48 16.85 -18.35
C ILE A 166 10.47 17.30 -19.42
N GLU A 167 10.26 18.61 -19.59
CA GLU A 167 9.39 19.17 -20.62
C GLU A 167 9.81 18.77 -22.04
N GLU A 168 11.09 18.42 -22.22
CA GLU A 168 11.56 17.86 -23.49
C GLU A 168 10.81 16.57 -23.86
N LEU A 169 10.52 15.73 -22.87
CA LEU A 169 9.77 14.48 -23.05
C LEU A 169 8.26 14.75 -23.24
N PHE A 170 7.68 15.62 -22.41
CA PHE A 170 6.24 15.92 -22.45
C PHE A 170 5.81 16.70 -23.72
N ARG A 171 6.72 17.48 -24.31
CA ARG A 171 6.48 18.18 -25.59
C ARG A 171 6.68 17.30 -26.81
N TYR A 172 7.30 16.14 -26.66
CA TYR A 172 7.54 15.25 -27.78
C TYR A 172 6.21 14.75 -28.37
N ARG A 173 6.13 14.76 -29.69
CA ARG A 173 4.98 14.22 -30.44
C ARG A 173 5.51 13.14 -31.38
N ALA A 174 5.29 11.89 -30.98
CA ALA A 174 5.65 10.73 -31.78
C ALA A 174 4.81 10.69 -33.07
N SER A 175 5.41 10.23 -34.15
CA SER A 175 4.68 9.89 -35.37
C SER A 175 3.81 8.62 -35.12
N TRP A 176 2.83 8.43 -35.99
CA TRP A 176 2.02 7.21 -35.96
C TRP A 176 2.89 5.95 -36.06
N GLU A 177 3.90 5.97 -36.93
CA GLU A 177 4.83 4.84 -37.13
C GLU A 177 5.65 4.52 -35.86
N GLU A 178 6.11 5.53 -35.13
CA GLU A 178 6.83 5.34 -33.86
C GLU A 178 5.92 4.69 -32.80
N ILE A 179 4.64 5.11 -32.72
CA ILE A 179 3.65 4.55 -31.79
C ILE A 179 3.32 3.08 -32.17
N GLU A 180 3.08 2.81 -33.46
CA GLU A 180 2.79 1.44 -33.90
C GLU A 180 4.00 0.51 -33.68
N THR A 181 5.22 1.01 -33.90
CA THR A 181 6.44 0.28 -33.61
C THR A 181 6.57 -0.05 -32.12
N LEU A 182 6.23 0.90 -31.24
CA LEU A 182 6.20 0.70 -29.80
C LEU A 182 5.17 -0.39 -29.42
N LYS A 183 3.95 -0.28 -29.94
CA LYS A 183 2.86 -1.25 -29.67
C LYS A 183 3.16 -2.64 -30.20
N ALA A 184 3.85 -2.74 -31.31
CA ALA A 184 4.28 -4.03 -31.88
C ALA A 184 5.34 -4.74 -31.03
N GLN A 185 6.07 -4.01 -30.19
CA GLN A 185 7.01 -4.57 -29.20
C GLN A 185 6.25 -4.99 -27.93
N ALA A 186 5.29 -5.90 -28.09
CA ALA A 186 4.40 -6.32 -27.01
C ALA A 186 5.19 -6.72 -25.74
N VAL A 187 4.93 -6.02 -24.63
CA VAL A 187 5.46 -6.39 -23.32
C VAL A 187 4.65 -7.58 -22.81
N PRO A 188 5.26 -8.73 -22.49
CA PRO A 188 4.53 -9.86 -21.92
C PRO A 188 3.86 -9.49 -20.58
N ASP A 189 2.71 -10.08 -20.28
CA ASP A 189 2.04 -9.88 -18.99
C ASP A 189 2.88 -10.35 -17.81
N ALA A 190 3.66 -11.43 -17.98
CA ALA A 190 4.57 -11.93 -16.98
C ALA A 190 5.85 -11.08 -16.79
N ALA A 191 6.08 -10.05 -17.64
CA ALA A 191 7.26 -9.21 -17.54
C ALA A 191 7.28 -8.41 -16.21
N PRO A 192 8.49 -8.10 -15.67
CA PRO A 192 8.64 -7.20 -14.54
C PRO A 192 8.05 -5.83 -14.83
N ALA A 193 7.25 -5.30 -13.92
CA ALA A 193 6.68 -3.96 -14.00
C ALA A 193 7.35 -2.99 -13.02
N SER A 194 7.75 -3.47 -11.86
CA SER A 194 8.34 -2.62 -10.82
C SER A 194 9.31 -3.35 -9.91
N ILE A 195 10.22 -2.57 -9.32
CA ILE A 195 11.06 -2.97 -8.19
C ILE A 195 10.68 -2.08 -7.01
N LEU A 196 9.98 -2.66 -6.01
CA LEU A 196 9.56 -1.97 -4.80
C LEU A 196 10.53 -2.25 -3.66
N PHE A 197 11.16 -1.20 -3.14
CA PHE A 197 12.00 -1.34 -1.95
C PHE A 197 11.14 -1.31 -0.69
N THR A 198 11.22 -2.39 0.10
CA THR A 198 10.49 -2.51 1.37
C THR A 198 11.45 -2.48 2.54
N SER A 199 11.05 -1.86 3.66
CA SER A 199 11.79 -1.93 4.91
C SER A 199 11.72 -3.35 5.46
N GLY A 200 12.75 -4.16 5.21
CA GLY A 200 12.89 -5.50 5.77
C GLY A 200 13.21 -5.44 7.27
N THR A 201 13.06 -6.58 7.95
CA THR A 201 13.56 -6.80 9.32
C THR A 201 15.09 -6.84 9.39
N THR A 202 15.78 -6.80 8.26
CA THR A 202 17.23 -6.74 8.09
C THR A 202 17.70 -5.29 7.88
N SER A 203 18.99 -5.03 8.07
CA SER A 203 19.61 -3.70 7.93
C SER A 203 19.48 -3.08 6.53
N GLN A 204 19.19 -3.87 5.49
CA GLN A 204 19.02 -3.39 4.12
C GLN A 204 17.61 -3.63 3.60
N PRO A 205 17.03 -2.68 2.82
CA PRO A 205 15.74 -2.86 2.17
C PRO A 205 15.74 -4.05 1.20
N LYS A 206 14.61 -4.76 1.14
CA LYS A 206 14.37 -5.82 0.14
C LYS A 206 13.77 -5.19 -1.12
N ALA A 207 14.25 -5.61 -2.29
CA ALA A 207 13.79 -5.13 -3.58
C ALA A 207 12.83 -6.14 -4.23
N VAL A 208 11.54 -5.93 -4.07
CA VAL A 208 10.46 -6.83 -4.54
C VAL A 208 10.16 -6.57 -6.02
N VAL A 209 10.24 -7.59 -6.86
CA VAL A 209 9.92 -7.48 -8.30
C VAL A 209 8.48 -7.92 -8.55
N GLY A 210 7.63 -6.98 -8.90
CA GLY A 210 6.25 -7.23 -9.29
C GLY A 210 6.07 -7.31 -10.81
N SER A 211 5.15 -8.16 -11.30
CA SER A 211 4.82 -8.31 -12.72
C SER A 211 3.62 -7.47 -13.15
N HIS A 212 3.47 -7.25 -14.46
CA HIS A 212 2.22 -6.71 -15.02
C HIS A 212 1.03 -7.62 -14.73
N HIS A 213 1.21 -8.95 -14.89
CA HIS A 213 0.19 -9.95 -14.57
C HIS A 213 -0.34 -9.80 -13.15
N GLY A 214 0.56 -9.72 -12.16
CA GLY A 214 0.17 -9.57 -10.76
C GLY A 214 -0.68 -8.34 -10.49
N ARG A 215 -0.45 -7.23 -11.23
CA ARG A 215 -1.25 -5.98 -11.11
C ARG A 215 -2.67 -6.17 -11.65
N VAL A 216 -2.80 -6.78 -12.81
CA VAL A 216 -4.09 -7.07 -13.45
C VAL A 216 -4.86 -8.08 -12.60
N TRP A 217 -4.20 -9.16 -12.18
CA TRP A 217 -4.82 -10.20 -11.36
C TRP A 217 -5.36 -9.63 -10.03
N THR A 218 -4.54 -8.86 -9.30
CA THR A 218 -4.96 -8.21 -8.05
C THR A 218 -6.15 -7.29 -8.27
N GLY A 219 -6.08 -6.46 -9.32
CA GLY A 219 -7.14 -5.51 -9.64
C GLY A 219 -8.47 -6.21 -9.92
N ILE A 220 -8.47 -7.28 -10.73
CA ILE A 220 -9.70 -8.05 -11.04
C ILE A 220 -10.30 -8.63 -9.76
N ARG A 221 -9.52 -9.37 -8.96
CA ARG A 221 -10.02 -10.09 -7.78
C ARG A 221 -10.53 -9.15 -6.68
N ASN A 222 -9.84 -8.02 -6.51
CA ASN A 222 -10.23 -7.04 -5.51
C ASN A 222 -11.45 -6.24 -5.95
N ALA A 223 -11.52 -5.85 -7.24
CA ALA A 223 -12.69 -5.16 -7.79
C ALA A 223 -13.97 -6.03 -7.67
N GLU A 224 -13.87 -7.32 -7.98
CA GLU A 224 -14.96 -8.28 -7.79
C GLU A 224 -15.41 -8.34 -6.32
N ARG A 225 -14.46 -8.48 -5.38
CA ARG A 225 -14.74 -8.55 -3.94
C ARG A 225 -15.42 -7.29 -3.42
N MET A 226 -15.01 -6.12 -3.93
CA MET A 226 -15.57 -4.81 -3.57
C MET A 226 -16.81 -4.43 -4.35
N LYS A 227 -17.25 -5.25 -5.32
CA LYS A 227 -18.38 -4.97 -6.22
C LYS A 227 -18.20 -3.62 -6.93
N LEU A 228 -16.99 -3.36 -7.48
CA LEU A 228 -16.70 -2.12 -8.21
C LEU A 228 -17.37 -2.15 -9.59
N THR A 229 -17.80 -0.98 -10.04
CA THR A 229 -18.46 -0.77 -11.33
C THR A 229 -17.84 0.45 -12.03
N GLU A 230 -18.12 0.65 -13.30
CA GLU A 230 -17.65 1.80 -14.07
C GLU A 230 -18.19 3.15 -13.58
N GLU A 231 -19.30 3.14 -12.84
CA GLU A 231 -19.90 4.37 -12.29
C GLU A 231 -19.16 4.87 -11.04
N ASP A 232 -18.24 4.08 -10.50
CA ASP A 232 -17.50 4.46 -9.30
C ASP A 232 -16.51 5.57 -9.54
N VAL A 233 -16.34 6.40 -8.52
CA VAL A 233 -15.31 7.41 -8.42
C VAL A 233 -14.41 7.09 -7.23
N LEU A 234 -13.14 6.85 -7.50
CA LEU A 234 -12.15 6.42 -6.52
C LEU A 234 -11.35 7.61 -6.01
N LEU A 235 -11.20 7.78 -4.70
CA LEU A 235 -10.22 8.69 -4.12
C LEU A 235 -8.95 7.93 -3.78
N ASN A 236 -7.82 8.37 -4.34
CA ASN A 236 -6.50 7.82 -4.03
C ASN A 236 -5.67 8.81 -3.18
N PRO A 237 -5.70 8.70 -1.85
CA PRO A 237 -4.98 9.57 -0.94
C PRO A 237 -3.60 9.01 -0.55
N LEU A 238 -3.24 7.82 -1.08
CA LEU A 238 -2.05 7.08 -0.67
C LEU A 238 -0.85 7.39 -1.55
N PRO A 239 0.39 7.33 -1.01
CA PRO A 239 1.58 7.60 -1.79
C PRO A 239 1.75 6.63 -2.96
N PHE A 240 1.98 7.16 -4.16
CA PHE A 240 2.13 6.38 -5.39
C PHE A 240 3.43 5.56 -5.43
N CYS A 241 4.39 5.90 -4.60
CA CYS A 241 5.61 5.11 -4.46
C CYS A 241 5.42 3.76 -3.75
N HIS A 242 4.22 3.47 -3.25
CA HIS A 242 3.87 2.20 -2.61
C HIS A 242 2.90 1.38 -3.44
N GLU A 243 2.93 0.06 -3.22
CA GLU A 243 2.09 -0.93 -3.89
C GLU A 243 0.61 -0.52 -3.89
N PHE A 244 0.09 -0.12 -2.73
CA PHE A 244 -1.33 0.18 -2.56
C PHE A 244 -1.75 1.42 -3.36
N GLY A 245 -1.05 2.55 -3.18
CA GLY A 245 -1.37 3.81 -3.87
C GLY A 245 -0.98 3.82 -5.35
N GLY A 246 0.19 3.25 -5.70
CA GLY A 246 0.76 3.34 -7.04
C GLY A 246 0.29 2.27 -8.02
N PHE A 247 -0.15 1.12 -7.53
CA PHE A 247 -0.55 0.01 -8.40
C PHE A 247 -1.95 -0.51 -8.10
N THR A 248 -2.26 -0.86 -6.85
CA THR A 248 -3.55 -1.50 -6.53
C THR A 248 -4.75 -0.60 -6.85
N ILE A 249 -4.76 0.66 -6.38
CA ILE A 249 -5.89 1.58 -6.66
C ILE A 249 -5.96 1.94 -8.16
N PRO A 250 -4.86 2.30 -8.85
CA PRO A 250 -4.89 2.52 -10.29
C PRO A 250 -5.38 1.29 -11.08
N SER A 251 -5.05 0.05 -10.66
CA SER A 251 -5.57 -1.14 -11.34
C SER A 251 -7.08 -1.27 -11.21
N HIS A 252 -7.67 -0.93 -10.05
CA HIS A 252 -9.13 -0.88 -9.89
C HIS A 252 -9.75 0.14 -10.84
N ALA A 253 -9.18 1.38 -10.87
CA ALA A 253 -9.70 2.45 -11.70
C ALA A 253 -9.69 2.06 -13.19
N ILE A 254 -8.57 1.49 -13.66
CA ILE A 254 -8.43 1.10 -15.07
C ILE A 254 -9.31 -0.09 -15.40
N LEU A 255 -9.25 -1.18 -14.63
CA LEU A 255 -10.01 -2.40 -14.93
C LEU A 255 -11.51 -2.17 -14.96
N CYS A 256 -12.04 -1.37 -14.03
CA CYS A 256 -13.47 -1.08 -13.98
C CYS A 256 -13.89 0.10 -14.88
N GLY A 257 -12.94 0.83 -15.47
CA GLY A 257 -13.27 2.05 -16.22
C GLY A 257 -13.73 3.20 -15.34
N CYS A 258 -13.22 3.27 -14.09
CA CYS A 258 -13.60 4.27 -13.09
C CYS A 258 -12.82 5.57 -13.25
N LYS A 259 -13.40 6.66 -12.72
CA LYS A 259 -12.68 7.91 -12.49
C LYS A 259 -11.84 7.78 -11.21
N MET A 260 -10.58 8.20 -11.25
CA MET A 260 -9.69 8.30 -10.10
C MET A 260 -9.36 9.76 -9.78
N VAL A 261 -9.65 10.16 -8.54
CA VAL A 261 -9.29 11.46 -7.97
C VAL A 261 -7.99 11.29 -7.20
N ILE A 262 -6.97 12.07 -7.55
CA ILE A 262 -5.65 12.04 -6.91
C ILE A 262 -5.60 13.06 -5.78
N MET A 263 -4.97 12.67 -4.69
CA MET A 263 -4.55 13.57 -3.63
C MET A 263 -3.03 13.55 -3.52
N ASP A 264 -2.40 14.71 -3.52
CA ASP A 264 -0.93 14.85 -3.47
C ASP A 264 -0.35 14.44 -2.12
N VAL A 265 -0.87 15.02 -1.04
CA VAL A 265 -0.55 14.72 0.36
C VAL A 265 -1.85 14.58 1.13
N PHE A 266 -1.97 13.52 1.92
CA PHE A 266 -3.17 13.30 2.73
C PHE A 266 -3.40 14.46 3.70
N ASN A 267 -4.62 15.00 3.65
CA ASN A 267 -5.19 15.94 4.60
C ASN A 267 -6.68 15.60 4.76
N ALA A 268 -7.13 15.40 5.99
CA ALA A 268 -8.48 14.92 6.27
C ALA A 268 -9.58 15.84 5.73
N GLN A 269 -9.43 17.17 5.93
CA GLN A 269 -10.37 18.17 5.44
C GLN A 269 -10.43 18.18 3.91
N ARG A 270 -9.26 18.15 3.24
CA ARG A 270 -9.20 18.10 1.78
C ARG A 270 -9.79 16.80 1.21
N ALA A 271 -9.59 15.67 1.90
CA ALA A 271 -10.19 14.40 1.51
C ALA A 271 -11.72 14.47 1.55
N LEU A 272 -12.31 15.00 2.62
CA LEU A 272 -13.76 15.22 2.74
C LEU A 272 -14.28 16.17 1.65
N GLN A 273 -13.55 17.25 1.37
CA GLN A 273 -13.88 18.19 0.29
C GLN A 273 -13.87 17.51 -1.08
N LEU A 274 -12.85 16.68 -1.38
CA LEU A 274 -12.77 15.94 -2.65
C LEU A 274 -13.89 14.89 -2.79
N VAL A 275 -14.31 14.29 -1.68
CA VAL A 275 -15.47 13.38 -1.68
C VAL A 275 -16.72 14.10 -2.13
N ASP A 276 -16.98 15.29 -1.60
CA ASP A 276 -18.13 16.13 -1.96
C ASP A 276 -18.01 16.64 -3.41
N GLU A 277 -16.91 17.31 -3.76
CA GLU A 277 -16.69 17.93 -5.07
C GLU A 277 -16.78 16.94 -6.24
N HIS A 278 -16.25 15.73 -6.04
CA HIS A 278 -16.15 14.72 -7.10
C HIS A 278 -17.16 13.59 -6.96
N ARG A 279 -18.03 13.62 -5.94
CA ARG A 279 -18.99 12.54 -5.63
C ARG A 279 -18.29 11.18 -5.52
N VAL A 280 -17.17 11.15 -4.77
CA VAL A 280 -16.39 9.93 -4.56
C VAL A 280 -17.27 8.84 -3.95
N SER A 281 -17.24 7.64 -4.52
CA SER A 281 -18.00 6.48 -4.05
C SER A 281 -17.12 5.42 -3.37
N VAL A 282 -15.80 5.44 -3.65
CA VAL A 282 -14.85 4.44 -3.16
C VAL A 282 -13.68 5.12 -2.45
N LEU A 283 -13.52 4.82 -1.17
CA LEU A 283 -12.48 5.41 -0.34
C LEU A 283 -11.46 4.34 0.10
N TYR A 284 -10.17 4.62 -0.11
CA TYR A 284 -9.06 3.79 0.33
C TYR A 284 -8.23 4.50 1.38
N GLY A 285 -7.63 3.73 2.29
CA GLY A 285 -6.71 4.34 3.24
C GLY A 285 -6.15 3.35 4.25
N VAL A 286 -5.25 3.85 5.09
CA VAL A 286 -4.89 3.20 6.34
C VAL A 286 -5.87 3.64 7.43
N PRO A 287 -6.08 2.85 8.50
CA PRO A 287 -7.08 3.16 9.55
C PRO A 287 -7.01 4.58 10.10
N THR A 288 -5.79 5.09 10.31
CA THR A 288 -5.58 6.46 10.84
C THR A 288 -6.12 7.56 9.93
N MET A 289 -6.14 7.35 8.60
CA MET A 289 -6.72 8.33 7.68
C MET A 289 -8.22 8.45 7.87
N PHE A 290 -8.92 7.33 8.05
CA PHE A 290 -10.35 7.33 8.34
C PHE A 290 -10.66 7.96 9.70
N ALA A 291 -9.85 7.66 10.72
CA ALA A 291 -9.99 8.27 12.04
C ALA A 291 -9.84 9.80 11.95
N TYR A 292 -8.81 10.32 11.27
CA TYR A 292 -8.61 11.76 11.08
C TYR A 292 -9.76 12.43 10.30
N MET A 293 -10.37 11.73 9.35
CA MET A 293 -11.55 12.26 8.64
C MET A 293 -12.77 12.33 9.56
N LEU A 294 -13.01 11.31 10.37
CA LEU A 294 -14.12 11.29 11.35
C LEU A 294 -13.94 12.35 12.44
N ASP A 295 -12.71 12.55 12.92
CA ASP A 295 -12.36 13.53 13.96
C ASP A 295 -12.25 14.97 13.41
N SER A 296 -12.38 15.17 12.09
CA SER A 296 -12.30 16.50 11.49
C SER A 296 -13.44 17.39 11.95
N PRO A 297 -13.17 18.62 12.44
CA PRO A 297 -14.23 19.57 12.80
C PRO A 297 -15.14 19.92 11.62
N ASP A 298 -14.67 19.69 10.40
CA ASP A 298 -15.40 19.96 9.16
C ASP A 298 -16.16 18.73 8.64
N PHE A 299 -16.12 17.60 9.33
CA PHE A 299 -16.74 16.34 8.91
C PHE A 299 -18.20 16.51 8.44
N ARG A 300 -18.99 17.29 9.15
CA ARG A 300 -20.42 17.54 8.85
C ARG A 300 -20.67 18.64 7.83
N LYS A 301 -19.63 19.34 7.34
CA LYS A 301 -19.76 20.42 6.36
C LYS A 301 -19.90 19.92 4.92
N TYR A 302 -19.39 18.73 4.64
CA TYR A 302 -19.32 18.15 3.30
C TYR A 302 -20.37 17.07 3.08
N ASP A 303 -20.94 17.00 1.87
CA ASP A 303 -21.84 15.92 1.47
C ASP A 303 -21.04 14.68 1.06
N ILE A 304 -20.85 13.77 2.01
CA ILE A 304 -20.16 12.49 1.78
C ILE A 304 -21.13 11.33 1.47
N SER A 305 -22.40 11.62 1.17
CA SER A 305 -23.44 10.60 0.92
C SER A 305 -23.21 9.74 -0.32
N SER A 306 -22.26 10.11 -1.16
CA SER A 306 -21.81 9.33 -2.32
C SER A 306 -20.96 8.12 -1.93
N LEU A 307 -20.32 8.14 -0.76
CA LEU A 307 -19.50 7.02 -0.29
C LEU A 307 -20.34 5.75 -0.17
N ARG A 308 -19.87 4.65 -0.75
CA ARG A 308 -20.52 3.35 -0.65
C ARG A 308 -19.61 2.22 -0.22
N THR A 309 -18.33 2.25 -0.62
CA THR A 309 -17.38 1.17 -0.34
C THR A 309 -15.93 1.69 -0.34
N GLY A 310 -15.00 0.80 -0.11
CA GLY A 310 -13.57 1.03 -0.05
C GLY A 310 -12.90 -0.06 0.74
N TYR A 311 -11.63 0.09 1.06
CA TYR A 311 -11.02 -0.75 2.08
C TYR A 311 -9.90 -0.07 2.85
N MET A 312 -9.71 -0.57 4.06
CA MET A 312 -8.59 -0.29 4.93
C MET A 312 -7.54 -1.39 4.82
N SER A 313 -6.29 -1.01 4.79
CA SER A 313 -5.16 -1.96 4.78
C SER A 313 -3.92 -1.35 5.42
N GLY A 314 -2.93 -2.18 5.69
CA GLY A 314 -1.60 -1.73 6.14
C GLY A 314 -1.43 -1.63 7.66
N ALA A 315 -2.51 -1.69 8.43
CA ALA A 315 -2.51 -1.73 9.90
C ALA A 315 -3.77 -2.45 10.41
N THR A 316 -3.81 -2.73 11.71
CA THR A 316 -4.99 -3.28 12.39
C THR A 316 -6.15 -2.28 12.35
N CYS A 317 -7.35 -2.77 12.10
CA CYS A 317 -8.58 -1.97 11.99
C CYS A 317 -9.42 -2.13 13.26
N PRO A 318 -9.42 -1.17 14.19
CA PRO A 318 -10.21 -1.25 15.41
C PRO A 318 -11.72 -1.36 15.11
N LEU A 319 -12.44 -2.17 15.88
CA LEU A 319 -13.88 -2.41 15.68
C LEU A 319 -14.69 -1.11 15.69
N GLU A 320 -14.42 -0.24 16.64
CA GLU A 320 -15.16 1.03 16.77
C GLU A 320 -14.91 1.95 15.55
N LEU A 321 -13.70 1.91 14.98
CA LEU A 321 -13.41 2.64 13.75
C LEU A 321 -14.19 2.05 12.56
N VAL A 322 -14.21 0.73 12.40
CA VAL A 322 -14.98 0.08 11.33
C VAL A 322 -16.47 0.42 11.44
N LYS A 323 -17.04 0.37 12.66
CA LYS A 323 -18.42 0.76 12.92
C LYS A 323 -18.68 2.23 12.59
N ALA A 324 -17.80 3.14 13.00
CA ALA A 324 -17.95 4.57 12.73
C ALA A 324 -17.87 4.87 11.23
N VAL A 325 -16.95 4.23 10.50
CA VAL A 325 -16.86 4.38 9.03
C VAL A 325 -18.11 3.86 8.33
N GLN A 326 -18.66 2.74 8.77
CA GLN A 326 -19.92 2.23 8.19
C GLN A 326 -21.14 3.05 8.60
N GLY A 327 -21.23 3.49 9.86
CA GLY A 327 -22.36 4.24 10.40
C GLY A 327 -22.34 5.70 10.05
N ASP A 328 -21.27 6.42 10.40
CA ASP A 328 -21.18 7.88 10.26
C ASP A 328 -20.79 8.34 8.86
N MET A 329 -19.92 7.59 8.16
CA MET A 329 -19.55 7.90 6.79
C MET A 329 -20.43 7.22 5.73
N GLY A 330 -21.23 6.23 6.12
CA GLY A 330 -22.03 5.44 5.17
C GLY A 330 -21.20 4.58 4.22
N CYS A 331 -19.92 4.37 4.52
CA CYS A 331 -18.97 3.66 3.69
C CYS A 331 -18.84 2.20 4.13
N ASN A 332 -19.32 1.24 3.33
CA ASN A 332 -19.17 -0.20 3.61
C ASN A 332 -17.73 -0.65 3.36
N VAL A 333 -16.83 -0.23 4.23
CA VAL A 333 -15.39 -0.52 4.11
C VAL A 333 -15.10 -2.00 4.37
N SER A 334 -14.19 -2.58 3.58
CA SER A 334 -13.61 -3.90 3.79
C SER A 334 -12.21 -3.79 4.40
N VAL A 335 -11.74 -4.86 5.03
CA VAL A 335 -10.36 -4.97 5.52
C VAL A 335 -9.59 -5.88 4.58
N ALA A 336 -8.43 -5.42 4.12
CA ALA A 336 -7.58 -6.15 3.18
C ALA A 336 -6.19 -6.39 3.76
N TYR A 337 -5.62 -7.56 3.45
CA TYR A 337 -4.27 -7.93 3.84
C TYR A 337 -3.46 -8.42 2.66
N GLY A 338 -2.20 -8.05 2.66
CA GLY A 338 -1.17 -8.46 1.72
C GLY A 338 0.16 -7.78 2.01
N LEU A 339 1.14 -8.17 1.26
CA LEU A 339 2.52 -7.67 1.31
C LEU A 339 2.89 -7.12 -0.06
N SER A 340 3.99 -6.41 -0.18
CA SER A 340 4.52 -6.02 -1.50
C SER A 340 4.84 -7.26 -2.35
N GLU A 341 5.22 -8.35 -1.70
CA GLU A 341 5.54 -9.65 -2.30
C GLU A 341 4.30 -10.39 -2.83
N ILE A 342 3.12 -10.14 -2.25
CA ILE A 342 1.83 -10.74 -2.64
C ILE A 342 0.68 -9.79 -2.24
N PRO A 343 0.39 -8.77 -3.07
CA PRO A 343 -0.51 -7.67 -2.72
C PRO A 343 -1.97 -8.10 -2.53
N CYS A 344 -2.62 -7.62 -1.45
CA CYS A 344 -4.07 -7.73 -1.24
C CYS A 344 -4.68 -9.09 -1.61
N SER A 345 -4.08 -10.17 -1.10
CA SER A 345 -4.50 -11.54 -1.39
C SER A 345 -5.67 -12.02 -0.54
N THR A 346 -5.96 -11.32 0.57
CA THR A 346 -7.15 -11.57 1.37
C THR A 346 -7.90 -10.28 1.62
N ILE A 347 -9.23 -10.36 1.59
CA ILE A 347 -10.14 -9.23 1.83
C ILE A 347 -11.38 -9.79 2.53
N SER A 348 -11.96 -9.04 3.49
CA SER A 348 -13.26 -9.38 4.06
C SER A 348 -14.34 -9.42 2.98
N GLU A 349 -15.35 -10.26 3.16
CA GLU A 349 -16.51 -10.29 2.25
C GLU A 349 -17.24 -8.95 2.29
N TYR A 350 -17.82 -8.54 1.15
CA TYR A 350 -18.50 -7.26 1.06
C TYR A 350 -19.62 -7.12 2.11
N ASP A 351 -20.37 -8.20 2.32
CA ASP A 351 -21.55 -8.24 3.20
C ASP A 351 -21.22 -8.72 4.64
N ASP A 352 -19.92 -8.85 5.00
CA ASP A 352 -19.51 -9.18 6.36
C ASP A 352 -19.93 -8.10 7.36
N LEU A 353 -20.27 -8.55 8.57
CA LEU A 353 -20.54 -7.65 9.69
C LEU A 353 -19.28 -6.91 10.14
N PRO A 354 -19.41 -5.71 10.74
CA PRO A 354 -18.26 -4.94 11.25
C PRO A 354 -17.35 -5.73 12.16
N GLU A 355 -17.89 -6.60 13.01
CA GLU A 355 -17.14 -7.46 13.92
C GLU A 355 -16.21 -8.42 13.16
N VAL A 356 -16.69 -9.04 12.09
CA VAL A 356 -15.87 -9.94 11.25
C VAL A 356 -14.77 -9.15 10.56
N LYS A 357 -15.12 -7.99 9.98
CA LYS A 357 -14.16 -7.11 9.30
C LYS A 357 -13.05 -6.59 10.21
N ALA A 358 -13.37 -6.31 11.47
CA ALA A 358 -12.41 -5.78 12.43
C ALA A 358 -11.51 -6.86 13.07
N THR A 359 -12.02 -8.08 13.23
CA THR A 359 -11.30 -9.16 13.93
C THR A 359 -10.56 -10.11 12.98
N THR A 360 -10.72 -9.93 11.67
CA THR A 360 -10.06 -10.76 10.65
C THR A 360 -9.36 -9.93 9.59
N ILE A 361 -8.46 -10.56 8.86
CA ILE A 361 -7.87 -10.02 7.63
C ILE A 361 -8.58 -10.57 6.38
N GLY A 362 -9.83 -11.00 6.53
CA GLY A 362 -10.69 -11.52 5.48
C GLY A 362 -10.37 -12.95 5.07
N LYS A 363 -10.86 -13.30 3.89
CA LYS A 363 -10.64 -14.58 3.22
C LYS A 363 -9.77 -14.41 1.98
N PRO A 364 -9.08 -15.46 1.52
CA PRO A 364 -8.44 -15.44 0.22
C PRO A 364 -9.42 -15.00 -0.88
N VAL A 365 -8.96 -14.11 -1.74
CA VAL A 365 -9.74 -13.73 -2.95
C VAL A 365 -9.80 -14.92 -3.93
N ARG A 366 -10.68 -14.88 -4.89
CA ARG A 366 -10.83 -15.96 -5.90
C ARG A 366 -9.49 -16.25 -6.59
N GLY A 367 -9.04 -17.50 -6.54
CA GLY A 367 -7.76 -17.94 -7.10
C GLY A 367 -6.55 -17.71 -6.21
N ALA A 368 -6.73 -17.13 -5.01
CA ALA A 368 -5.71 -17.14 -3.96
C ALA A 368 -5.94 -18.32 -3.00
N GLU A 369 -4.87 -18.79 -2.39
CA GLU A 369 -4.90 -19.80 -1.33
C GLU A 369 -4.15 -19.31 -0.10
N ALA A 370 -4.63 -19.69 1.08
CA ALA A 370 -3.96 -19.44 2.34
C ALA A 370 -3.83 -20.74 3.14
N ARG A 371 -2.73 -20.86 3.86
CA ARG A 371 -2.47 -21.94 4.81
C ARG A 371 -1.85 -21.37 6.07
N ILE A 372 -2.14 -21.99 7.20
CA ILE A 372 -1.40 -21.76 8.44
C ILE A 372 -0.44 -22.93 8.59
N VAL A 373 0.84 -22.64 8.83
CA VAL A 373 1.89 -23.69 8.86
C VAL A 373 2.74 -23.61 10.11
N ASP A 374 3.33 -24.75 10.49
CA ASP A 374 4.32 -24.85 11.54
C ASP A 374 5.72 -24.39 11.10
N GLU A 375 6.71 -24.50 11.98
CA GLU A 375 8.11 -24.15 11.71
C GLU A 375 8.75 -25.00 10.60
N ASN A 376 8.22 -26.20 10.37
CA ASN A 376 8.65 -27.10 9.30
C ASN A 376 7.82 -26.91 8.01
N ARG A 377 7.00 -25.84 7.94
CA ARG A 377 6.12 -25.51 6.81
C ARG A 377 5.03 -26.56 6.56
N LYS A 378 4.66 -27.35 7.56
CA LYS A 378 3.55 -28.29 7.46
C LYS A 378 2.24 -27.59 7.82
N PRO A 379 1.16 -27.82 7.05
CA PRO A 379 -0.14 -27.26 7.37
C PRO A 379 -0.63 -27.66 8.76
N LEU A 380 -1.14 -26.69 9.50
CA LEU A 380 -1.73 -26.87 10.82
C LEU A 380 -3.25 -27.02 10.73
N PRO A 381 -3.89 -27.69 11.71
CA PRO A 381 -5.35 -27.74 11.79
C PRO A 381 -5.97 -26.34 11.95
N VAL A 382 -7.23 -26.22 11.51
CA VAL A 382 -8.07 -25.03 11.73
C VAL A 382 -8.10 -24.68 13.22
N GLY A 383 -8.05 -23.40 13.55
CA GLY A 383 -8.00 -22.90 14.92
C GLY A 383 -6.62 -22.94 15.59
N THR A 384 -5.58 -23.39 14.89
CA THR A 384 -4.22 -23.46 15.43
C THR A 384 -3.38 -22.29 14.91
N PRO A 385 -2.75 -21.50 15.81
CA PRO A 385 -1.84 -20.43 15.39
C PRO A 385 -0.57 -20.96 14.71
N GLY A 386 -0.13 -20.26 13.67
CA GLY A 386 1.11 -20.57 12.94
C GLY A 386 1.45 -19.49 11.93
N GLU A 387 2.45 -19.72 11.10
CA GLU A 387 2.85 -18.77 10.06
C GLU A 387 1.84 -18.78 8.90
N ILE A 388 1.42 -17.59 8.46
CA ILE A 388 0.55 -17.41 7.28
C ILE A 388 1.38 -17.69 6.04
N ALA A 389 0.94 -18.63 5.22
CA ALA A 389 1.48 -18.88 3.88
C ALA A 389 0.40 -18.60 2.83
N LEU A 390 0.75 -17.83 1.78
CA LEU A 390 -0.16 -17.41 0.72
C LEU A 390 0.32 -17.87 -0.64
N ARG A 391 -0.61 -18.13 -1.56
CA ARG A 391 -0.37 -18.38 -2.98
C ARG A 391 -1.42 -17.64 -3.81
N GLY A 392 -1.01 -17.04 -4.94
CA GLY A 392 -1.92 -16.35 -5.85
C GLY A 392 -1.21 -15.91 -7.13
N GLY A 393 -1.98 -15.50 -8.14
CA GLY A 393 -1.44 -15.00 -9.41
C GLY A 393 -0.71 -13.67 -9.28
N ASN A 394 -0.79 -13.03 -8.13
CA ASN A 394 -0.11 -11.77 -7.79
C ASN A 394 1.20 -11.96 -7.00
N LEU A 395 1.66 -13.20 -6.85
CA LEU A 395 2.96 -13.45 -6.23
C LEU A 395 4.07 -12.72 -7.00
N MET A 396 4.98 -12.08 -6.27
CA MET A 396 6.17 -11.44 -6.85
C MET A 396 6.95 -12.42 -7.74
N ILE A 397 7.66 -11.89 -8.73
CA ILE A 397 8.64 -12.67 -9.51
C ILE A 397 9.77 -13.15 -8.60
N GLY A 398 10.16 -12.31 -7.65
CA GLY A 398 11.20 -12.61 -6.67
C GLY A 398 11.82 -11.33 -6.11
N TYR A 399 12.86 -11.48 -5.30
CA TYR A 399 13.69 -10.36 -4.89
C TYR A 399 14.75 -10.07 -5.94
N TYR A 400 14.85 -8.81 -6.36
CA TYR A 400 15.78 -8.35 -7.39
C TYR A 400 17.22 -8.72 -7.02
N MET A 401 17.93 -9.36 -7.95
CA MET A 401 19.32 -9.83 -7.78
C MET A 401 19.55 -10.75 -6.56
N ASN A 402 18.48 -11.34 -5.99
CA ASN A 402 18.61 -12.18 -4.80
C ASN A 402 17.74 -13.46 -4.88
N PRO A 403 18.09 -14.41 -5.76
CA PRO A 403 17.34 -15.66 -5.92
C PRO A 403 17.39 -16.55 -4.66
N GLU A 404 18.47 -16.47 -3.88
CA GLU A 404 18.59 -17.24 -2.63
C GLU A 404 17.57 -16.78 -1.58
N LEU A 405 17.38 -15.45 -1.43
CA LEU A 405 16.36 -14.92 -0.53
C LEU A 405 14.96 -15.28 -1.03
N THR A 406 14.74 -15.25 -2.35
CA THR A 406 13.48 -15.66 -2.96
C THR A 406 13.16 -17.11 -2.60
N ALA A 407 14.11 -18.03 -2.80
CA ALA A 407 13.95 -19.45 -2.48
C ALA A 407 13.76 -19.73 -0.97
N LYS A 408 14.22 -18.82 -0.11
CA LYS A 408 13.97 -18.93 1.34
C LYS A 408 12.52 -18.62 1.73
N VAL A 409 11.83 -17.77 0.98
CA VAL A 409 10.47 -17.32 1.32
C VAL A 409 9.38 -17.91 0.43
N VAL A 410 9.70 -18.33 -0.80
CA VAL A 410 8.76 -18.97 -1.72
C VAL A 410 9.17 -20.42 -1.93
N ASP A 411 8.21 -21.34 -1.77
CA ASP A 411 8.45 -22.76 -2.02
C ASP A 411 8.19 -23.17 -3.48
N LYS A 412 8.46 -24.44 -3.78
CA LYS A 412 8.26 -25.03 -5.12
C LYS A 412 6.79 -25.06 -5.57
N ASP A 413 5.85 -25.00 -4.64
CA ASP A 413 4.42 -25.04 -4.91
C ASP A 413 3.83 -23.62 -5.05
N GLY A 414 4.69 -22.56 -4.98
CA GLY A 414 4.33 -21.17 -5.13
C GLY A 414 3.72 -20.52 -3.88
N PHE A 415 3.87 -21.15 -2.70
CA PHE A 415 3.50 -20.52 -1.44
C PHE A 415 4.61 -19.61 -0.95
N ILE A 416 4.26 -18.34 -0.64
CA ILE A 416 5.13 -17.43 0.09
C ILE A 416 4.85 -17.51 1.59
N TYR A 417 5.90 -17.61 2.39
CA TYR A 417 5.88 -17.59 3.84
C TYR A 417 6.08 -16.15 4.31
N THR A 418 5.03 -15.58 4.91
CA THR A 418 4.92 -14.13 5.11
C THR A 418 5.72 -13.61 6.31
N SER A 419 6.16 -14.47 7.20
CA SER A 419 6.66 -14.14 8.54
C SER A 419 5.62 -13.44 9.43
N ASP A 420 4.37 -13.48 9.04
CA ASP A 420 3.23 -13.04 9.85
C ASP A 420 2.56 -14.27 10.46
N ILE A 421 2.21 -14.17 11.74
CA ILE A 421 1.53 -15.22 12.48
C ILE A 421 0.03 -14.96 12.45
N GLY A 422 -0.71 -16.03 12.20
CA GLY A 422 -2.16 -15.98 12.16
C GLY A 422 -2.81 -17.31 12.45
N MET A 423 -4.11 -17.34 12.34
CA MET A 423 -4.95 -18.51 12.54
C MET A 423 -6.07 -18.49 11.50
N MET A 424 -6.48 -19.63 11.00
CA MET A 424 -7.65 -19.77 10.13
C MET A 424 -8.80 -20.36 10.95
N ASP A 425 -9.98 -19.74 10.87
CA ASP A 425 -11.18 -20.27 11.51
C ASP A 425 -11.93 -21.28 10.63
N GLU A 426 -12.98 -21.90 11.18
CA GLU A 426 -13.80 -22.91 10.49
C GLU A 426 -14.55 -22.35 9.25
N LYS A 427 -14.71 -21.03 9.19
CA LYS A 427 -15.36 -20.33 8.06
C LYS A 427 -14.36 -19.90 6.99
N GLY A 428 -13.06 -20.14 7.22
CA GLY A 428 -11.97 -19.78 6.31
C GLY A 428 -11.50 -18.33 6.42
N TYR A 429 -11.88 -17.61 7.48
CA TYR A 429 -11.31 -16.29 7.77
C TYR A 429 -9.93 -16.43 8.40
N LEU A 430 -9.05 -15.52 8.02
CA LEU A 430 -7.73 -15.41 8.62
C LEU A 430 -7.74 -14.35 9.73
N HIS A 431 -7.23 -14.73 10.88
CA HIS A 431 -6.99 -13.85 12.01
C HIS A 431 -5.51 -13.53 12.07
N PHE A 432 -5.16 -12.24 12.04
CA PHE A 432 -3.77 -11.80 12.17
C PHE A 432 -3.41 -11.67 13.66
N LEU A 433 -2.36 -12.33 14.10
CA LEU A 433 -1.93 -12.35 15.50
C LEU A 433 -0.66 -11.53 15.74
N GLY A 434 0.09 -11.20 14.69
CA GLY A 434 1.30 -10.39 14.79
C GLY A 434 2.41 -10.87 13.87
N ARG A 435 3.60 -10.30 14.03
CA ARG A 435 4.79 -10.74 13.29
C ARG A 435 5.59 -11.76 14.07
N LYS A 436 6.17 -12.72 13.37
CA LYS A 436 7.07 -13.72 13.97
C LYS A 436 8.26 -13.06 14.68
N THR A 437 8.75 -11.94 14.14
CA THR A 437 9.85 -11.16 14.73
C THR A 437 9.45 -10.38 15.98
N ASP A 438 8.17 -10.14 16.17
CA ASP A 438 7.65 -9.33 17.27
C ASP A 438 7.09 -10.21 18.41
N LEU A 439 7.10 -11.54 18.21
CA LEU A 439 6.63 -12.52 19.18
C LEU A 439 7.44 -12.40 20.47
N ILE A 440 6.75 -12.29 21.59
CA ILE A 440 7.34 -12.23 22.93
C ILE A 440 7.26 -13.61 23.56
N ILE A 441 8.36 -14.10 24.12
CA ILE A 441 8.40 -15.37 24.83
C ILE A 441 8.41 -15.08 26.33
N GLY A 442 7.33 -15.44 27.01
CA GLY A 442 7.19 -15.20 28.45
C GLY A 442 6.52 -16.35 29.16
N GLY A 443 7.16 -16.90 30.21
CA GLY A 443 6.63 -18.02 30.98
C GLY A 443 6.47 -19.32 30.19
N GLY A 444 7.24 -19.49 29.11
CA GLY A 444 7.12 -20.63 28.20
C GLY A 444 5.94 -20.53 27.22
N TYR A 445 5.29 -19.37 27.15
CA TYR A 445 4.18 -19.10 26.24
C TYR A 445 4.56 -18.10 25.16
N ASN A 446 3.96 -18.27 23.99
CA ASN A 446 3.98 -17.27 22.92
C ASN A 446 2.97 -16.16 23.25
N ILE A 447 3.46 -14.93 23.36
CA ILE A 447 2.64 -13.75 23.61
C ILE A 447 2.67 -12.90 22.35
N TYR A 448 1.49 -12.68 21.79
CA TYR A 448 1.32 -11.87 20.61
C TYR A 448 1.07 -10.41 21.02
N PRO A 449 1.97 -9.47 20.70
CA PRO A 449 1.83 -8.07 21.10
C PRO A 449 0.47 -7.46 20.76
N LEU A 450 -0.08 -7.83 19.60
CA LEU A 450 -1.36 -7.31 19.11
C LEU A 450 -2.51 -7.56 20.09
N GLU A 451 -2.59 -8.74 20.69
CA GLU A 451 -3.65 -9.04 21.69
C GLU A 451 -3.60 -8.09 22.90
N VAL A 452 -2.38 -7.69 23.29
CA VAL A 452 -2.19 -6.74 24.39
C VAL A 452 -2.47 -5.31 23.93
N GLU A 453 -2.03 -4.97 22.72
CA GLU A 453 -2.26 -3.67 22.09
C GLU A 453 -3.77 -3.39 21.90
N GLU A 454 -4.56 -4.36 21.48
CA GLU A 454 -6.02 -4.25 21.35
C GLU A 454 -6.69 -3.89 22.68
N VAL A 455 -6.27 -4.51 23.77
CA VAL A 455 -6.76 -4.18 25.12
C VAL A 455 -6.35 -2.77 25.51
N LEU A 456 -5.13 -2.34 25.18
CA LEU A 456 -4.65 -0.98 25.47
C LEU A 456 -5.38 0.08 24.64
N TYR A 457 -5.68 -0.19 23.36
CA TYR A 457 -6.47 0.73 22.52
C TYR A 457 -7.93 0.87 22.97
N SER A 458 -8.47 -0.04 23.77
CA SER A 458 -9.81 0.12 24.34
C SER A 458 -9.86 1.13 25.52
N LEU A 459 -8.71 1.65 25.97
CA LEU A 459 -8.62 2.75 26.93
C LEU A 459 -8.85 4.09 26.22
N SER A 460 -9.86 4.82 26.60
CA SER A 460 -10.29 6.07 25.92
C SER A 460 -9.22 7.17 25.86
N TYR A 461 -8.27 7.14 26.77
CA TYR A 461 -7.17 8.09 26.87
C TYR A 461 -5.93 7.69 26.06
N VAL A 462 -5.89 6.50 25.46
CA VAL A 462 -4.77 6.04 24.63
C VAL A 462 -4.96 6.50 23.19
N GLU A 463 -3.95 7.17 22.64
CA GLU A 463 -3.86 7.56 21.24
C GLU A 463 -3.10 6.52 20.42
N GLN A 464 -1.92 6.09 20.94
CA GLN A 464 -1.11 5.06 20.31
C GLN A 464 -0.61 4.07 21.37
N ALA A 465 -0.55 2.80 20.99
CA ALA A 465 0.01 1.74 21.81
C ALA A 465 0.95 0.84 21.00
N ALA A 466 2.06 0.46 21.60
CA ALA A 466 2.93 -0.58 21.08
C ALA A 466 3.43 -1.46 22.23
N VAL A 467 3.44 -2.77 22.01
CA VAL A 467 3.91 -3.73 22.99
C VAL A 467 5.15 -4.44 22.48
N VAL A 468 6.19 -4.50 23.29
CA VAL A 468 7.46 -5.15 22.96
C VAL A 468 7.95 -6.03 24.10
N GLY A 469 8.73 -7.05 23.75
CA GLY A 469 9.52 -7.84 24.70
C GLY A 469 10.88 -7.23 24.91
N LEU A 470 11.24 -6.94 26.16
CA LEU A 470 12.62 -6.58 26.50
C LEU A 470 13.36 -7.84 26.95
N PRO A 471 14.36 -8.30 26.18
CA PRO A 471 15.16 -9.45 26.56
C PRO A 471 15.88 -9.22 27.88
N GLN A 472 15.84 -10.22 28.75
CA GLN A 472 16.61 -10.28 30.00
C GLN A 472 17.60 -11.45 29.94
N GLU A 473 18.82 -11.22 30.43
CA GLU A 473 19.85 -12.27 30.47
C GLU A 473 19.41 -13.44 31.35
N GLY A 474 19.29 -14.64 30.77
CA GLY A 474 18.89 -15.86 31.47
C GLY A 474 17.45 -15.94 31.98
N LYS A 475 16.56 -15.06 31.48
CA LYS A 475 15.14 -14.99 31.81
C LYS A 475 14.28 -14.76 30.59
N ASP A 476 12.97 -14.94 30.77
CA ASP A 476 11.98 -14.56 29.76
C ASP A 476 11.96 -13.05 29.50
N ASP A 477 11.46 -12.68 28.34
CA ASP A 477 11.27 -11.28 27.96
C ASP A 477 10.31 -10.57 28.93
N VAL A 478 10.63 -9.33 29.28
CA VAL A 478 9.70 -8.45 29.98
C VAL A 478 8.75 -7.78 28.98
N ILE A 479 7.46 -7.99 29.17
CA ILE A 479 6.43 -7.33 28.36
C ILE A 479 6.37 -5.85 28.77
N VAL A 480 6.66 -4.97 27.82
CA VAL A 480 6.58 -3.50 28.00
C VAL A 480 5.49 -2.93 27.11
N ALA A 481 4.55 -2.21 27.70
CA ALA A 481 3.55 -1.41 26.98
C ALA A 481 4.06 0.03 26.84
N CYS A 482 4.22 0.50 25.61
CA CYS A 482 4.58 1.88 25.29
C CYS A 482 3.34 2.61 24.79
N LEU A 483 2.97 3.71 25.45
CA LEU A 483 1.72 4.43 25.21
C LEU A 483 1.97 5.90 24.89
N VAL A 484 1.27 6.41 23.88
CA VAL A 484 1.06 7.83 23.67
C VAL A 484 -0.36 8.15 24.12
N LEU A 485 -0.50 9.11 25.03
CA LEU A 485 -1.79 9.52 25.55
C LEU A 485 -2.36 10.67 24.69
N ARG A 486 -3.68 10.74 24.59
CA ARG A 486 -4.37 11.86 23.94
C ARG A 486 -4.06 13.16 24.66
N GLU A 487 -4.08 14.28 23.93
CA GLU A 487 -3.77 15.60 24.47
C GLU A 487 -4.63 15.93 25.70
N GLY A 488 -3.97 16.36 26.79
CA GLY A 488 -4.62 16.70 28.05
C GLY A 488 -5.01 15.52 28.93
N MET A 489 -4.78 14.28 28.50
CA MET A 489 -5.05 13.08 29.29
C MET A 489 -3.84 12.63 30.10
N THR A 490 -4.11 11.99 31.24
CA THR A 490 -3.10 11.42 32.14
C THR A 490 -3.53 10.02 32.57
N ALA A 491 -2.58 9.16 32.84
CA ALA A 491 -2.80 7.82 33.39
C ALA A 491 -1.60 7.42 34.24
N THR A 492 -1.79 6.48 35.16
CA THR A 492 -0.71 5.88 35.92
C THR A 492 -0.34 4.49 35.37
N HIS A 493 0.86 4.03 35.69
CA HIS A 493 1.32 2.68 35.31
C HIS A 493 0.40 1.61 35.89
N GLU A 494 0.00 1.78 37.16
CA GLU A 494 -0.87 0.85 37.89
C GLU A 494 -2.25 0.75 37.24
N GLU A 495 -2.87 1.87 36.87
CA GLU A 495 -4.17 1.89 36.20
C GLU A 495 -4.16 1.07 34.90
N VAL A 496 -3.12 1.24 34.08
CA VAL A 496 -2.98 0.49 32.81
C VAL A 496 -2.79 -1.00 33.07
N ILE A 497 -1.89 -1.35 34.01
CA ILE A 497 -1.62 -2.74 34.37
C ILE A 497 -2.87 -3.43 34.93
N ASP A 498 -3.59 -2.76 35.84
CA ASP A 498 -4.79 -3.32 36.45
C ASP A 498 -5.92 -3.47 35.43
N TYR A 499 -6.04 -2.55 34.48
CA TYR A 499 -6.96 -2.69 33.36
C TYR A 499 -6.66 -3.96 32.52
N CYS A 500 -5.39 -4.19 32.23
CA CYS A 500 -4.95 -5.38 31.52
C CYS A 500 -5.18 -6.68 32.31
N LYS A 501 -4.95 -6.68 33.62
CA LYS A 501 -5.18 -7.87 34.49
C LYS A 501 -6.64 -8.33 34.45
N GLY A 502 -7.58 -7.42 34.29
CA GLY A 502 -9.00 -7.76 34.21
C GLY A 502 -9.44 -8.37 32.87
N ARG A 503 -8.57 -8.35 31.85
CA ARG A 503 -8.92 -8.70 30.46
C ARG A 503 -7.97 -9.67 29.78
N LEU A 504 -6.76 -9.83 30.31
CA LEU A 504 -5.72 -10.68 29.73
C LEU A 504 -5.33 -11.79 30.71
N ALA A 505 -4.89 -12.92 30.18
CA ALA A 505 -4.23 -13.94 30.99
C ALA A 505 -2.98 -13.35 31.66
N ASN A 506 -2.70 -13.76 32.90
CA ASN A 506 -1.64 -13.15 33.72
C ASN A 506 -0.25 -13.11 33.07
N TYR A 507 0.07 -14.10 32.23
CA TYR A 507 1.35 -14.14 31.51
C TYR A 507 1.43 -13.14 30.35
N LYS A 508 0.29 -12.57 29.87
CA LYS A 508 0.21 -11.55 28.82
C LYS A 508 0.19 -10.13 29.37
N VAL A 509 0.00 -9.96 30.68
CA VAL A 509 -0.10 -8.63 31.30
C VAL A 509 1.25 -7.92 31.26
N PRO A 510 1.33 -6.67 30.74
CA PRO A 510 2.54 -5.88 30.78
C PRO A 510 3.11 -5.77 32.19
N ARG A 511 4.42 -5.94 32.32
CA ARG A 511 5.14 -5.75 33.58
C ARG A 511 5.69 -4.34 33.76
N ARG A 512 5.76 -3.60 32.65
CA ARG A 512 6.23 -2.22 32.59
C ARG A 512 5.37 -1.44 31.62
N VAL A 513 5.08 -0.20 31.95
CA VAL A 513 4.38 0.76 31.07
C VAL A 513 5.29 1.95 30.89
N GLU A 514 5.42 2.45 29.66
CA GLU A 514 6.17 3.65 29.33
C GLU A 514 5.26 4.65 28.61
N PHE A 515 5.15 5.85 29.14
CA PHE A 515 4.45 6.94 28.49
C PHE A 515 5.43 7.74 27.64
N MET A 516 5.15 7.84 26.35
CA MET A 516 6.00 8.48 25.35
C MET A 516 5.28 9.66 24.69
N LYS A 517 6.04 10.62 24.19
CA LYS A 517 5.47 11.73 23.39
C LYS A 517 5.04 11.25 22.01
N GLU A 518 5.82 10.34 21.42
CA GLU A 518 5.59 9.73 20.12
C GLU A 518 6.25 8.36 20.06
N LEU A 519 5.71 7.46 19.26
CA LEU A 519 6.35 6.17 18.96
C LEU A 519 7.23 6.29 17.72
N PRO A 520 8.40 5.59 17.68
CA PRO A 520 9.22 5.56 16.49
C PRO A 520 8.47 4.84 15.36
N THR A 521 8.32 5.51 14.21
CA THR A 521 7.57 4.99 13.07
C THR A 521 8.40 4.97 11.79
N THR A 522 7.97 4.18 10.82
CA THR A 522 8.55 4.19 9.47
C THR A 522 8.10 5.45 8.73
N LEU A 523 9.01 6.09 8.01
CA LEU A 523 8.74 7.30 7.23
C LEU A 523 7.65 7.09 6.17
N ALA A 524 7.56 5.89 5.64
CA ALA A 524 6.71 5.57 4.50
C ALA A 524 5.26 5.21 4.87
N THR A 525 5.07 4.49 5.98
CA THR A 525 3.77 3.87 6.32
C THR A 525 3.28 4.18 7.73
N ASN A 526 4.01 4.99 8.49
CA ASN A 526 3.78 5.28 9.92
C ASN A 526 3.65 4.01 10.80
N LYS A 527 4.20 2.87 10.35
CA LYS A 527 4.24 1.65 11.17
C LYS A 527 5.25 1.80 12.30
N VAL A 528 4.88 1.39 13.50
CA VAL A 528 5.77 1.41 14.66
C VAL A 528 6.98 0.52 14.41
N LYS A 529 8.18 1.07 14.63
CA LYS A 529 9.45 0.35 14.55
C LYS A 529 9.77 -0.31 15.89
N LYS A 530 9.18 -1.47 16.15
CA LYS A 530 9.32 -2.17 17.45
C LYS A 530 10.78 -2.45 17.83
N LEU A 531 11.63 -2.81 16.86
CA LEU A 531 13.08 -3.00 17.13
C LEU A 531 13.79 -1.72 17.58
N GLU A 532 13.41 -0.56 17.03
CA GLU A 532 13.94 0.74 17.46
C GLU A 532 13.43 1.09 18.85
N LEU A 533 12.16 0.80 19.11
CA LEU A 533 11.54 0.98 20.43
C LEU A 533 12.27 0.15 21.50
N VAL A 534 12.59 -1.12 21.20
CA VAL A 534 13.40 -1.97 22.10
C VAL A 534 14.78 -1.36 22.39
N LYS A 535 15.44 -0.76 21.38
CA LYS A 535 16.74 -0.06 21.59
C LYS A 535 16.59 1.13 22.53
N ILE A 536 15.61 2.00 22.27
CA ILE A 536 15.30 3.17 23.12
C ILE A 536 15.08 2.74 24.58
N LEU A 537 14.28 1.68 24.78
CA LEU A 537 13.99 1.17 26.12
C LEU A 537 15.18 0.52 26.83
N LYS A 538 16.15 -0.04 26.08
CA LYS A 538 17.42 -0.56 26.64
C LYS A 538 18.37 0.56 27.03
N GLU A 539 18.43 1.63 26.25
CA GLU A 539 19.30 2.79 26.54
C GLU A 539 18.77 3.62 27.72
N ALA A 540 17.48 3.50 28.04
CA ALA A 540 16.84 4.17 29.19
C ALA A 540 16.91 3.37 30.50
N GLN A 541 17.50 2.16 30.50
CA GLN A 541 17.77 1.34 31.68
C GLN A 541 19.14 1.66 32.27
#